data_c60eea20d2b59fd5a7c19cb45cf9950e
#
_entry.id   c60eea20d2b59fd5a7c19cb45cf9950e
#
_cell.length_a   1.000
_cell.length_b   1.000
_cell.length_c   1.000
_cell.angle_alpha   90.00
_cell.angle_beta   90.00
_cell.angle_gamma   90.00
#
_symmetry.space_group_name_H-M   'P 1'
#
loop_
_entity.id
_entity.type
_entity.pdbx_description
1 polymer ?
#
loop_
_entity_poly.entity_id
_entity_poly.type
_entity_poly.pdbx_seq_one_letter_code
_entity_poly.pdbx_strand_id
1 'polypeptide(L)'
;AQVQDPVTRQAHLDTLWASARRQGSVAGMNMAGMHVAYRTRPPMNVTRVGGITATIIGAVGGADDPDLLTLTRGQSERWAADPESWSVGGARRGDRLRVVVSGRAIVGALVMGDQELSRPLAHLIGEEVDISALRPALEQSPEDAMDLLLDFCHAHVSDRAARHW
;
A
#
# COMPACT_ATOMS: atom_id res chain seq x y z
N ALA A 1 -18.04 0.77 -8.20
CA ALA A 1 -18.85 -0.42 -8.01
C ALA A 1 -18.69 -0.95 -6.59
N GLN A 2 -19.57 -1.84 -6.17
CA GLN A 2 -19.46 -2.55 -4.91
C GLN A 2 -18.48 -3.72 -5.08
N VAL A 3 -17.51 -3.84 -4.17
CA VAL A 3 -16.53 -4.93 -4.14
C VAL A 3 -16.50 -5.55 -2.76
N GLN A 4 -16.10 -6.81 -2.67
CA GLN A 4 -15.87 -7.46 -1.38
C GLN A 4 -14.41 -7.25 -0.96
N ASP A 5 -14.24 -6.84 0.29
CA ASP A 5 -12.94 -6.83 0.94
C ASP A 5 -12.46 -8.28 1.09
N PRO A 6 -11.27 -8.64 0.59
CA PRO A 6 -10.79 -10.02 0.60
C PRO A 6 -10.56 -10.57 2.02
N VAL A 7 -10.24 -9.70 2.97
CA VAL A 7 -9.95 -10.09 4.37
C VAL A 7 -11.23 -10.19 5.18
N THR A 8 -12.04 -9.13 5.17
CA THR A 8 -13.22 -9.02 6.05
C THR A 8 -14.50 -9.58 5.42
N ARG A 9 -14.50 -9.88 4.12
CA ARG A 9 -15.65 -10.32 3.33
C ARG A 9 -16.81 -9.32 3.30
N GLN A 10 -16.62 -8.11 3.83
CA GLN A 10 -17.64 -7.07 3.78
C GLN A 10 -17.63 -6.37 2.43
N ALA A 11 -18.82 -6.04 1.97
CA ALA A 11 -18.99 -5.25 0.76
C ALA A 11 -18.73 -3.77 1.03
N HIS A 12 -17.91 -3.13 0.22
CA HIS A 12 -17.69 -1.69 0.27
C HIS A 12 -17.75 -1.06 -1.12
N LEU A 13 -17.98 0.23 -1.16
CA LEU A 13 -17.95 0.99 -2.41
C LEU A 13 -16.51 1.40 -2.72
N ASP A 14 -16.00 0.89 -3.85
CA ASP A 14 -14.72 1.34 -4.38
C ASP A 14 -14.98 2.48 -5.38
N THR A 15 -14.63 3.70 -4.96
CA THR A 15 -14.89 4.94 -5.70
C THR A 15 -13.67 5.49 -6.42
N LEU A 16 -12.51 4.82 -6.31
CA LEU A 16 -11.29 5.28 -6.94
C LEU A 16 -11.32 5.03 -8.46
N TRP A 17 -10.85 6.01 -9.22
CA TRP A 17 -10.82 5.96 -10.68
C TRP A 17 -10.04 4.75 -11.22
N ALA A 18 -8.89 4.47 -10.64
CA ALA A 18 -8.05 3.33 -11.04
C ALA A 18 -8.76 1.99 -10.86
N SER A 19 -9.52 1.82 -9.79
CA SER A 19 -10.34 0.66 -9.50
C SER A 19 -11.52 0.55 -10.47
N ALA A 20 -12.24 1.64 -10.67
CA ALA A 20 -13.38 1.68 -11.62
C ALA A 20 -12.94 1.30 -13.03
N ARG A 21 -11.79 1.80 -13.48
CA ARG A 21 -11.21 1.45 -14.78
C ARG A 21 -10.89 -0.04 -14.89
N ARG A 22 -10.26 -0.64 -13.86
CA ARG A 22 -9.96 -2.08 -13.86
C ARG A 22 -11.22 -2.93 -13.86
N GLN A 23 -12.21 -2.57 -13.05
CA GLN A 23 -13.52 -3.27 -13.02
C GLN A 23 -14.20 -3.20 -14.38
N GLY A 24 -14.21 -2.04 -15.02
CA GLY A 24 -14.76 -1.87 -16.36
C GLY A 24 -14.03 -2.70 -17.42
N SER A 25 -12.68 -2.78 -17.33
CA SER A 25 -11.90 -3.62 -18.24
C SER A 25 -12.23 -5.11 -18.07
N VAL A 26 -12.30 -5.61 -16.84
CA VAL A 26 -12.68 -7.01 -16.55
C VAL A 26 -14.11 -7.28 -17.02
N ALA A 27 -15.04 -6.38 -16.77
CA ALA A 27 -16.41 -6.52 -17.23
C ALA A 27 -16.48 -6.60 -18.76
N GLY A 28 -15.77 -5.70 -19.47
CA GLY A 28 -15.69 -5.72 -20.93
C GLY A 28 -15.11 -7.02 -21.50
N MET A 29 -14.03 -7.53 -20.89
CA MET A 29 -13.47 -8.83 -21.29
C MET A 29 -14.47 -9.99 -21.10
N ASN A 30 -15.18 -10.01 -19.98
CA ASN A 30 -16.20 -11.04 -19.72
C ASN A 30 -17.38 -10.92 -20.69
N MET A 31 -17.81 -9.72 -21.05
CA MET A 31 -18.83 -9.50 -22.07
C MET A 31 -18.37 -9.97 -23.46
N ALA A 32 -17.08 -9.93 -23.75
CA ALA A 32 -16.49 -10.46 -24.96
C ALA A 32 -16.25 -11.99 -24.93
N GLY A 33 -16.74 -12.69 -23.91
CA GLY A 33 -16.62 -14.13 -23.75
C GLY A 33 -15.35 -14.62 -23.07
N MET A 34 -14.51 -13.71 -22.54
CA MET A 34 -13.32 -14.07 -21.75
C MET A 34 -13.73 -14.28 -20.29
N HIS A 35 -13.29 -15.38 -19.68
CA HIS A 35 -13.56 -15.64 -18.26
C HIS A 35 -12.44 -15.09 -17.38
N VAL A 36 -12.53 -13.80 -17.04
CA VAL A 36 -11.52 -13.11 -16.21
C VAL A 36 -12.11 -12.74 -14.85
N ALA A 37 -11.46 -13.18 -13.77
CA ALA A 37 -11.84 -12.79 -12.43
C ALA A 37 -11.27 -11.41 -12.06
N TYR A 38 -12.10 -10.56 -11.45
CA TYR A 38 -11.61 -9.31 -10.87
C TYR A 38 -10.83 -9.60 -9.59
N ARG A 39 -9.59 -9.12 -9.53
CA ARG A 39 -8.78 -9.14 -8.32
C ARG A 39 -8.71 -7.75 -7.74
N THR A 40 -9.19 -7.60 -6.51
CA THR A 40 -9.06 -6.37 -5.74
C THR A 40 -7.57 -6.08 -5.50
N ARG A 41 -7.18 -4.83 -5.69
CA ARG A 41 -5.83 -4.35 -5.34
C ARG A 41 -5.95 -3.33 -4.22
N PRO A 42 -4.90 -3.13 -3.41
CA PRO A 42 -4.90 -2.09 -2.41
C PRO A 42 -5.27 -0.74 -3.04
N PRO A 43 -6.12 0.05 -2.38
CA PRO A 43 -6.43 1.39 -2.85
C PRO A 43 -5.14 2.22 -2.89
N MET A 44 -4.96 2.97 -3.98
CA MET A 44 -3.83 3.88 -4.14
C MET A 44 -4.37 5.24 -4.57
N ASN A 45 -4.10 6.25 -3.78
CA ASN A 45 -4.48 7.62 -4.05
C ASN A 45 -3.23 8.49 -4.10
N VAL A 46 -3.15 9.35 -5.14
CA VAL A 46 -2.07 10.31 -5.31
C VAL A 46 -2.67 11.70 -5.26
N THR A 47 -2.14 12.53 -4.39
CA THR A 47 -2.55 13.93 -4.25
C THR A 47 -1.33 14.85 -4.28
N ARG A 48 -1.56 16.12 -4.60
CA ARG A 48 -0.53 17.16 -4.55
C ARG A 48 -1.03 18.32 -3.73
N VAL A 49 -0.31 18.67 -2.69
CA VAL A 49 -0.64 19.77 -1.78
C VAL A 49 0.61 20.62 -1.56
N GLY A 50 0.53 21.93 -1.82
CA GLY A 50 1.65 22.85 -1.62
C GLY A 50 2.92 22.50 -2.42
N GLY A 51 2.76 21.89 -3.60
CA GLY A 51 3.90 21.44 -4.42
C GLY A 51 4.47 20.06 -4.03
N ILE A 52 4.03 19.48 -2.92
CA ILE A 52 4.47 18.15 -2.46
C ILE A 52 3.49 17.12 -2.98
N THR A 53 4.00 16.05 -3.58
CA THR A 53 3.21 14.89 -3.96
C THR A 53 3.14 13.94 -2.78
N ALA A 54 1.93 13.48 -2.46
CA ALA A 54 1.67 12.46 -1.45
C ALA A 54 0.93 11.30 -2.08
N THR A 55 1.44 10.09 -1.87
CA THR A 55 0.81 8.83 -2.30
C THR A 55 0.43 8.02 -1.07
N ILE A 56 -0.86 7.67 -1.01
CA ILE A 56 -1.44 6.85 0.04
C ILE A 56 -1.78 5.49 -0.57
N ILE A 57 -1.31 4.41 0.04
CA ILE A 57 -1.51 3.04 -0.45
C ILE A 57 -2.04 2.18 0.68
N GLY A 58 -3.13 1.47 0.45
CA GLY A 58 -3.70 0.56 1.45
C GLY A 58 -4.24 1.27 2.68
N ALA A 59 -4.03 0.69 3.85
CA ALA A 59 -4.52 1.17 5.13
C ALA A 59 -3.46 2.06 5.81
N VAL A 60 -3.68 3.37 5.85
CA VAL A 60 -2.75 4.33 6.47
C VAL A 60 -3.50 5.23 7.43
N GLY A 61 -3.16 5.22 8.69
CA GLY A 61 -3.70 6.12 9.69
C GLY A 61 -4.79 5.52 10.59
N GLY A 62 -4.71 5.80 11.87
CA GLY A 62 -5.76 5.63 12.87
C GLY A 62 -6.18 6.98 13.40
N ALA A 63 -7.39 7.04 13.99
CA ALA A 63 -8.00 8.28 14.49
C ALA A 63 -7.15 9.00 15.56
N ASP A 64 -6.22 8.28 16.19
CA ASP A 64 -5.43 8.77 17.33
C ASP A 64 -3.98 9.12 16.96
N ASP A 65 -3.63 9.23 15.68
CA ASP A 65 -2.26 9.57 15.28
C ASP A 65 -2.07 11.09 15.18
N PRO A 66 -1.31 11.71 16.10
CA PRO A 66 -1.15 13.16 16.14
C PRO A 66 -0.35 13.73 14.96
N ASP A 67 0.42 12.89 14.24
CA ASP A 67 1.24 13.31 13.11
C ASP A 67 0.52 13.15 11.75
N LEU A 68 -0.66 12.56 11.75
CA LEU A 68 -1.49 12.44 10.56
C LEU A 68 -2.52 13.56 10.50
N LEU A 69 -2.28 14.51 9.61
CA LEU A 69 -3.37 15.26 9.02
C LEU A 69 -4.29 14.23 8.35
N THR A 70 -5.36 13.86 9.03
CA THR A 70 -6.26 12.79 8.59
C THR A 70 -6.97 13.24 7.32
N LEU A 71 -6.40 12.93 6.16
CA LEU A 71 -7.12 12.96 4.89
C LEU A 71 -7.97 11.69 4.78
N THR A 72 -8.82 11.46 5.78
CA THR A 72 -9.77 10.35 5.75
C THR A 72 -10.96 10.72 4.89
N ARG A 73 -10.99 10.19 3.70
CA ARG A 73 -12.21 9.88 2.97
C ARG A 73 -12.24 8.39 2.71
N GLY A 74 -12.88 7.64 3.61
CA GLY A 74 -13.13 6.21 3.43
C GLY A 74 -12.80 5.37 4.67
N GLN A 75 -13.50 4.27 4.83
CA GLN A 75 -13.39 3.32 5.95
C GLN A 75 -12.08 2.51 5.89
N SER A 76 -10.93 3.14 6.03
CA SER A 76 -9.63 2.46 6.06
C SER A 76 -9.07 2.23 7.48
N GLU A 77 -9.91 2.31 8.51
CA GLU A 77 -9.49 2.33 9.91
C GLU A 77 -9.40 0.96 10.60
N ARG A 78 -9.50 -0.14 9.87
CA ARG A 78 -9.60 -1.48 10.50
C ARG A 78 -8.30 -2.01 11.06
N TRP A 79 -7.16 -1.61 10.53
CA TRP A 79 -5.86 -2.00 11.06
C TRP A 79 -5.57 -1.35 12.42
N ALA A 80 -6.15 -0.18 12.74
CA ALA A 80 -6.01 0.45 14.04
C ALA A 80 -6.55 -0.41 15.21
N ALA A 81 -7.39 -1.40 14.89
CA ALA A 81 -7.91 -2.37 15.85
C ALA A 81 -7.09 -3.67 15.91
N ASP A 82 -6.05 -3.82 15.08
CA ASP A 82 -5.17 -4.99 15.09
C ASP A 82 -4.03 -4.76 16.10
N PRO A 83 -4.00 -5.50 17.22
CA PRO A 83 -2.99 -5.32 18.27
C PRO A 83 -1.57 -5.71 17.82
N GLU A 84 -1.42 -6.41 16.70
CA GLU A 84 -0.12 -6.78 16.13
C GLU A 84 0.37 -5.79 15.06
N SER A 85 -0.40 -4.75 14.77
CA SER A 85 0.01 -3.71 13.83
C SER A 85 1.03 -2.76 14.44
N TRP A 86 2.01 -2.40 13.66
CA TRP A 86 3.01 -1.39 14.00
C TRP A 86 3.31 -0.52 12.79
N SER A 87 3.85 0.67 13.03
CA SER A 87 4.23 1.58 11.96
C SER A 87 5.68 2.04 12.13
N VAL A 88 6.34 2.24 11.01
CA VAL A 88 7.67 2.82 10.92
C VAL A 88 7.61 4.08 10.07
N GLY A 89 8.28 5.13 10.50
CA GLY A 89 8.37 6.39 9.76
C GLY A 89 9.83 6.76 9.53
N GLY A 90 10.13 7.26 8.35
CA GLY A 90 11.41 7.83 7.97
C GLY A 90 11.24 9.19 7.30
N ALA A 91 12.22 10.08 7.48
CA ALA A 91 12.24 11.37 6.82
C ALA A 91 13.63 11.65 6.25
N ARG A 92 13.70 12.10 4.99
CA ARG A 92 14.94 12.47 4.33
C ARG A 92 14.74 13.75 3.50
N ARG A 93 15.47 14.80 3.80
CA ARG A 93 15.44 16.07 3.02
C ARG A 93 14.05 16.64 2.71
N GLY A 94 13.08 16.51 3.64
CA GLY A 94 11.71 16.94 3.43
C GLY A 94 10.78 15.88 2.87
N ASP A 95 11.30 14.73 2.45
CA ASP A 95 10.52 13.56 2.09
C ASP A 95 10.11 12.81 3.36
N ARG A 96 8.91 12.25 3.36
CA ARG A 96 8.40 11.47 4.48
C ARG A 96 7.86 10.15 3.99
N LEU A 97 8.20 9.11 4.71
CA LEU A 97 7.68 7.78 4.54
C LEU A 97 7.01 7.33 5.84
N ARG A 98 5.86 6.72 5.71
CA ARG A 98 5.25 5.94 6.78
C ARG A 98 4.79 4.61 6.21
N VAL A 99 5.10 3.53 6.89
CA VAL A 99 4.69 2.18 6.52
C VAL A 99 3.96 1.56 7.71
N VAL A 100 2.84 0.94 7.43
CA VAL A 100 2.04 0.19 8.42
C VAL A 100 2.19 -1.29 8.12
N VAL A 101 2.58 -2.04 9.13
CA VAL A 101 2.79 -3.49 9.03
C VAL A 101 1.79 -4.19 9.95
N SER A 102 1.17 -5.23 9.44
CA SER A 102 0.32 -6.15 10.22
C SER A 102 0.82 -7.57 9.98
N GLY A 103 1.08 -8.28 11.06
CA GLY A 103 1.68 -9.62 10.97
C GLY A 103 3.02 -9.59 10.24
N ARG A 104 3.08 -10.19 9.05
CA ARG A 104 4.31 -10.32 8.26
C ARG A 104 4.35 -9.43 7.01
N ALA A 105 3.30 -8.68 6.73
CA ALA A 105 3.18 -7.92 5.49
C ALA A 105 2.90 -6.44 5.74
N ILE A 106 3.33 -5.62 4.79
CA ILE A 106 2.93 -4.22 4.76
C ILE A 106 1.46 -4.15 4.32
N VAL A 107 0.63 -3.46 5.10
CA VAL A 107 -0.80 -3.27 4.81
C VAL A 107 -1.12 -1.85 4.36
N GLY A 108 -0.22 -0.92 4.61
CA GLY A 108 -0.39 0.46 4.17
C GLY A 108 0.91 1.24 4.10
N ALA A 109 0.92 2.28 3.27
CA ALA A 109 2.04 3.20 3.15
C ALA A 109 1.59 4.62 2.78
N LEU A 110 2.27 5.62 3.36
CA LEU A 110 2.20 7.01 2.97
C LEU A 110 3.59 7.45 2.51
N VAL A 111 3.68 7.91 1.27
CA VAL A 111 4.92 8.43 0.67
C VAL A 111 4.71 9.89 0.33
N MET A 112 5.48 10.79 0.92
CA MET A 112 5.43 12.23 0.66
C MET A 112 6.77 12.70 0.11
N GLY A 113 6.73 13.56 -0.91
CA GLY A 113 7.92 14.09 -1.59
C GLY A 113 8.35 13.17 -2.72
N ASP A 114 9.52 12.55 -2.64
CA ASP A 114 10.01 11.57 -3.61
C ASP A 114 9.05 10.39 -3.70
N GLN A 115 8.77 9.96 -4.93
CA GLN A 115 7.78 8.92 -5.22
C GLN A 115 8.40 7.58 -5.66
N GLU A 116 9.70 7.41 -5.51
CA GLU A 116 10.42 6.21 -5.95
C GLU A 116 9.85 4.94 -5.30
N LEU A 117 9.51 5.02 -4.02
CA LEU A 117 8.91 3.92 -3.26
C LEU A 117 7.43 3.65 -3.54
N SER A 118 6.71 4.57 -4.19
CA SER A 118 5.24 4.46 -4.31
C SER A 118 4.80 3.21 -5.07
N ARG A 119 5.42 2.90 -6.20
CA ARG A 119 5.08 1.69 -6.98
C ARG A 119 5.59 0.40 -6.34
N PRO A 120 6.85 0.34 -5.87
CA PRO A 120 7.34 -0.81 -5.12
C PRO A 120 6.46 -1.17 -3.91
N LEU A 121 6.10 -0.20 -3.07
CA LEU A 121 5.23 -0.44 -1.92
C LEU A 121 3.83 -0.90 -2.32
N ALA A 122 3.24 -0.31 -3.37
CA ALA A 122 1.96 -0.80 -3.89
C ALA A 122 2.01 -2.26 -4.34
N HIS A 123 3.16 -2.70 -4.86
CA HIS A 123 3.38 -4.09 -5.22
C HIS A 123 3.52 -4.98 -3.98
N LEU A 124 4.36 -4.61 -3.01
CA LEU A 124 4.54 -5.38 -1.78
C LEU A 124 3.23 -5.56 -1.01
N ILE A 125 2.43 -4.50 -0.92
CA ILE A 125 1.11 -4.52 -0.27
C ILE A 125 0.13 -5.39 -1.06
N GLY A 126 0.12 -5.26 -2.39
CA GLY A 126 -0.81 -5.99 -3.26
C GLY A 126 -0.56 -7.49 -3.36
N GLU A 127 0.68 -7.91 -3.17
CA GLU A 127 1.11 -9.32 -3.18
C GLU A 127 1.29 -9.89 -1.76
N GLU A 128 0.99 -9.10 -0.72
CA GLU A 128 1.15 -9.48 0.70
C GLU A 128 2.53 -10.08 1.00
N VAL A 129 3.58 -9.41 0.48
CA VAL A 129 4.95 -9.93 0.55
C VAL A 129 5.41 -10.00 2.00
N ASP A 130 5.98 -11.13 2.40
CA ASP A 130 6.55 -11.34 3.74
C ASP A 130 7.80 -10.48 3.93
N ILE A 131 7.75 -9.55 4.86
CA ILE A 131 8.85 -8.65 5.23
C ILE A 131 9.49 -8.99 6.58
N SER A 132 9.21 -10.17 7.11
CA SER A 132 9.72 -10.58 8.45
C SER A 132 11.24 -10.48 8.55
N ALA A 133 11.96 -10.76 7.47
CA ALA A 133 13.42 -10.62 7.43
C ALA A 133 13.91 -9.17 7.52
N LEU A 134 13.09 -8.22 7.05
CA LEU A 134 13.43 -6.79 7.05
C LEU A 134 13.06 -6.11 8.39
N ARG A 135 12.09 -6.66 9.11
CA ARG A 135 11.55 -6.09 10.34
C ARG A 135 12.61 -5.68 11.37
N PRO A 136 13.60 -6.52 11.73
CA PRO A 136 14.62 -6.13 12.71
C PRO A 136 15.43 -4.90 12.29
N ALA A 137 15.76 -4.78 11.01
CA ALA A 137 16.51 -3.64 10.49
C ALA A 137 15.66 -2.35 10.55
N LEU A 138 14.37 -2.42 10.19
CA LEU A 138 13.45 -1.29 10.28
C LEU A 138 13.22 -0.82 11.71
N GLU A 139 13.19 -1.74 12.68
CA GLU A 139 13.05 -1.40 14.11
C GLU A 139 14.34 -0.79 14.70
N GLN A 140 15.52 -1.20 14.21
CA GLN A 140 16.81 -0.71 14.69
C GLN A 140 17.21 0.63 14.09
N SER A 141 16.88 0.87 12.82
CA SER A 141 17.25 2.08 12.07
C SER A 141 16.06 2.66 11.31
N PRO A 142 15.09 3.26 12.01
CA PRO A 142 13.91 3.85 11.35
C PRO A 142 14.27 4.97 10.36
N GLU A 143 15.37 5.69 10.61
CA GLU A 143 15.90 6.75 9.73
C GLU A 143 16.32 6.22 8.36
N ASP A 144 16.76 4.96 8.28
CA ASP A 144 17.19 4.31 7.03
C ASP A 144 16.05 3.54 6.36
N ALA A 145 14.83 3.64 6.87
CA ALA A 145 13.68 2.85 6.39
C ALA A 145 13.42 3.01 4.89
N MET A 146 13.68 4.19 4.32
CA MET A 146 13.52 4.43 2.88
C MET A 146 14.52 3.62 2.07
N ASP A 147 15.79 3.64 2.43
CA ASP A 147 16.87 2.93 1.74
C ASP A 147 16.71 1.40 1.93
N LEU A 148 16.40 0.95 3.14
CA LEU A 148 16.15 -0.47 3.45
C LEU A 148 14.98 -1.05 2.64
N LEU A 149 13.90 -0.28 2.49
CA LEU A 149 12.74 -0.71 1.71
C LEU A 149 13.05 -0.70 0.21
N LEU A 150 13.79 0.27 -0.30
CA LEU A 150 14.24 0.30 -1.69
C LEU A 150 15.08 -0.92 -2.03
N ASP A 151 16.09 -1.21 -1.22
CA ASP A 151 16.96 -2.37 -1.40
C ASP A 151 16.19 -3.68 -1.36
N PHE A 152 15.27 -3.82 -0.41
CA PHE A 152 14.40 -4.99 -0.32
C PHE A 152 13.51 -5.14 -1.56
N CYS A 153 12.91 -4.05 -2.05
CA CYS A 153 12.08 -4.08 -3.26
C CYS A 153 12.89 -4.46 -4.49
N HIS A 154 14.09 -3.93 -4.64
CA HIS A 154 14.99 -4.27 -5.76
C HIS A 154 15.38 -5.75 -5.73
N ALA A 155 15.76 -6.27 -4.56
CA ALA A 155 16.07 -7.68 -4.38
C ALA A 155 14.87 -8.59 -4.71
N HIS A 156 13.67 -8.22 -4.24
CA HIS A 156 12.44 -9.00 -4.46
C HIS A 156 12.04 -9.03 -5.95
N VAL A 157 12.15 -7.91 -6.66
CA VAL A 157 11.86 -7.84 -8.10
C VAL A 157 12.88 -8.66 -8.90
N SER A 158 14.16 -8.58 -8.56
CA SER A 158 15.24 -9.33 -9.22
C SER A 158 15.07 -10.84 -9.04
N ASP A 159 14.71 -11.29 -7.83
CA ASP A 159 14.49 -12.69 -7.49
C ASP A 159 13.28 -13.30 -8.22
N ARG A 160 12.24 -12.48 -8.45
CA ARG A 160 11.05 -12.88 -9.22
C ARG A 160 11.37 -12.99 -10.72
N ALA A 161 12.16 -12.08 -11.27
CA ALA A 161 12.61 -12.17 -12.65
C ALA A 161 13.46 -13.44 -12.90
N ALA A 162 14.31 -13.80 -11.94
CA ALA A 162 15.15 -15.00 -12.02
C ALA A 162 14.35 -16.31 -11.95
N ARG A 163 13.17 -16.32 -11.30
CA ARG A 163 12.30 -17.53 -11.17
C ARG A 163 11.37 -17.77 -12.37
N HIS A 164 11.33 -16.87 -13.33
CA HIS A 164 10.48 -16.98 -14.53
C HIS A 164 11.28 -17.32 -15.80
N TRP A 165 12.52 -17.74 -15.67
CA TRP A 165 13.37 -18.36 -16.71
C TRP A 165 13.70 -19.79 -16.29
#